data_bb743cc3ce2dc26b3b49435454f6867f
#
_entry.id   bb743cc3ce2dc26b3b49435454f6867f
#
_cell.length_a   1.000
_cell.length_b   1.000
_cell.length_c   1.000
_cell.angle_alpha   90.00
_cell.angle_beta   90.00
_cell.angle_gamma   90.00
#
_symmetry.space_group_name_H-M   'P 1'
#
loop_
_entity.id
_entity.type
_entity.pdbx_description
1 polymer ?
#
loop_
_entity_poly.entity_id
_entity_poly.type
_entity_poly.pdbx_seq_one_letter_code
_entity_poly.pdbx_strand_id
1 'polypeptide(L)'
;MKPRKETFAQIVDDYVLEKRAIGYRFDKGSQTLRRIVDIQREIDHGAPRLSRELVEQWIKKTPWENETNRSRRISALRGLGEYMVRMGYDAIIIPKRLTIVKDYAYTPYIFSDRELGSLLGTVDQLCATGISIHSDLVFPEVFRILIGCGSRIT
;
A
#
# COMPACT_ATOMS: atom_id res chain seq x y z
N MET A 1 29.02 20.05 5.45
CA MET A 1 28.74 19.26 4.24
C MET A 1 27.95 20.17 3.31
N LYS A 2 28.44 20.48 2.11
CA LYS A 2 27.72 21.37 1.17
C LYS A 2 26.42 20.69 0.75
N PRO A 3 25.27 21.40 0.75
CA PRO A 3 24.04 20.82 0.25
C PRO A 3 24.22 20.46 -1.23
N ARG A 4 24.07 19.19 -1.58
CA ARG A 4 23.90 18.76 -2.95
C ARG A 4 22.70 19.53 -3.51
N LYS A 5 22.82 20.07 -4.71
CA LYS A 5 21.68 20.67 -5.45
C LYS A 5 20.78 19.55 -5.97
N GLU A 6 20.18 18.82 -5.06
CA GLU A 6 19.22 17.75 -5.40
C GLU A 6 17.83 18.33 -5.48
N THR A 7 17.07 17.90 -6.46
CA THR A 7 15.65 18.26 -6.57
C THR A 7 14.85 17.40 -5.62
N PHE A 8 13.65 17.84 -5.22
CA PHE A 8 12.76 17.03 -4.39
C PHE A 8 12.46 15.66 -5.03
N ALA A 9 12.34 15.59 -6.36
CA ALA A 9 12.14 14.33 -7.08
C ALA A 9 13.31 13.35 -6.88
N GLN A 10 14.56 13.82 -6.93
CA GLN A 10 15.73 12.98 -6.67
C GLN A 10 15.75 12.45 -5.23
N ILE A 11 15.37 13.28 -4.25
CA ILE A 11 15.28 12.85 -2.85
C ILE A 11 14.22 11.74 -2.68
N VAL A 12 13.10 11.84 -3.39
CA VAL A 12 12.06 10.79 -3.39
C VAL A 12 12.58 9.50 -4.00
N ASP A 13 13.29 9.58 -5.12
CA ASP A 13 13.87 8.40 -5.78
C ASP A 13 14.91 7.72 -4.89
N ASP A 14 15.80 8.49 -4.23
CA ASP A 14 16.79 7.97 -3.28
C ASP A 14 16.12 7.30 -2.08
N TYR A 15 15.06 7.87 -1.54
CA TYR A 15 14.29 7.23 -0.48
C TYR A 15 13.65 5.92 -0.93
N VAL A 16 13.09 5.86 -2.13
CA VAL A 16 12.53 4.62 -2.69
C VAL A 16 13.61 3.55 -2.87
N LEU A 17 14.79 3.94 -3.35
CA LEU A 17 15.95 3.05 -3.48
C LEU A 17 16.40 2.52 -2.11
N GLU A 18 16.49 3.37 -1.08
CA GLU A 18 16.82 2.93 0.28
C GLU A 18 15.80 1.89 0.78
N LYS A 19 14.49 2.15 0.60
CA LYS A 19 13.44 1.21 1.01
C LYS A 19 13.57 -0.14 0.31
N ARG A 20 13.89 -0.15 -0.97
CA ARG A 20 14.08 -1.38 -1.73
C ARG A 20 15.37 -2.12 -1.32
N ALA A 21 16.44 -1.39 -1.04
CA ALA A 21 17.72 -1.97 -0.59
C ALA A 21 17.58 -2.73 0.74
N ILE A 22 16.70 -2.30 1.63
CA ILE A 22 16.40 -2.99 2.89
C ILE A 22 15.27 -4.05 2.78
N GLY A 23 14.90 -4.45 1.55
CA GLY A 23 14.01 -5.57 1.27
C GLY A 23 12.52 -5.25 1.11
N TYR A 24 12.10 -3.97 1.17
CA TYR A 24 10.70 -3.62 0.89
C TYR A 24 10.44 -3.53 -0.61
N ARG A 25 9.38 -4.15 -1.11
CA ARG A 25 8.89 -3.93 -2.50
C ARG A 25 8.54 -2.47 -2.75
N PHE A 26 7.85 -1.83 -1.82
CA PHE A 26 7.48 -0.41 -1.76
C PHE A 26 6.79 0.16 -3.03
N ASP A 27 6.14 -0.66 -3.82
CA ASP A 27 5.54 -0.24 -5.10
C ASP A 27 4.39 0.76 -4.90
N LYS A 28 3.44 0.45 -4.01
CA LYS A 28 2.31 1.36 -3.69
C LYS A 28 2.81 2.64 -3.01
N GLY A 29 3.82 2.55 -2.16
CA GLY A 29 4.45 3.70 -1.52
C GLY A 29 5.13 4.61 -2.53
N SER A 30 5.89 4.06 -3.47
CA SER A 30 6.56 4.82 -4.52
C SER A 30 5.57 5.53 -5.44
N GLN A 31 4.49 4.87 -5.86
CA GLN A 31 3.42 5.50 -6.65
C GLN A 31 2.77 6.68 -5.90
N THR A 32 2.54 6.51 -4.60
CA THR A 32 1.98 7.57 -3.75
C THR A 32 2.93 8.77 -3.67
N LEU A 33 4.22 8.52 -3.50
CA LEU A 33 5.22 9.59 -3.40
C LEU A 33 5.46 10.30 -4.73
N ARG A 34 5.32 9.63 -5.87
CA ARG A 34 5.39 10.29 -7.19
C ARG A 34 4.31 11.35 -7.36
N ARG A 35 3.09 11.09 -6.87
CA ARG A 35 2.02 12.10 -6.91
C ARG A 35 2.33 13.34 -6.09
N ILE A 36 3.06 13.19 -4.97
CA ILE A 36 3.44 14.35 -4.17
C ILE A 36 4.53 15.19 -4.85
N VAL A 37 5.38 14.59 -5.70
CA VAL A 37 6.38 15.33 -6.48
C VAL A 37 5.71 16.34 -7.40
N ASP A 38 4.59 15.98 -8.02
CA ASP A 38 3.84 16.89 -8.89
C ASP A 38 3.28 18.07 -8.12
N ILE A 39 2.61 17.81 -6.98
CA ILE A 39 2.06 18.85 -6.09
C ILE A 39 3.18 19.72 -5.51
N GLN A 40 4.30 19.13 -5.12
CA GLN A 40 5.45 19.86 -4.59
C GLN A 40 6.06 20.80 -5.63
N ARG A 41 6.07 20.39 -6.89
CA ARG A 41 6.55 21.25 -7.99
C ARG A 41 5.66 22.49 -8.17
N GLU A 42 4.35 22.35 -7.91
CA GLU A 42 3.43 23.48 -7.97
C GLU A 42 3.59 24.44 -6.78
N ILE A 43 3.79 23.91 -5.56
CA ILE A 43 3.86 24.69 -4.33
C ILE A 43 5.28 25.22 -4.07
N ASP A 44 6.28 24.35 -4.11
CA ASP A 44 7.66 24.64 -3.70
C ASP A 44 8.65 24.68 -4.88
N HIS A 45 8.16 24.65 -6.13
CA HIS A 45 8.95 24.76 -7.36
C HIS A 45 10.12 23.76 -7.46
N GLY A 46 9.94 22.56 -6.90
CA GLY A 46 10.96 21.50 -6.92
C GLY A 46 12.09 21.69 -5.91
N ALA A 47 12.02 22.67 -5.02
CA ALA A 47 13.00 22.89 -3.96
C ALA A 47 13.14 21.65 -3.06
N PRO A 48 14.35 21.32 -2.55
CA PRO A 48 14.61 20.13 -1.75
C PRO A 48 14.10 20.30 -0.30
N ARG A 49 12.81 20.59 -0.14
CA ARG A 49 12.15 20.79 1.15
C ARG A 49 10.75 20.18 1.17
N LEU A 50 10.27 19.89 2.37
CA LEU A 50 8.91 19.46 2.64
C LEU A 50 8.22 20.55 3.47
N SER A 51 7.57 21.49 2.79
CA SER A 51 6.95 22.66 3.43
C SER A 51 5.67 22.29 4.19
N ARG A 52 5.27 23.19 5.13
CA ARG A 52 4.02 23.06 5.86
C ARG A 52 2.81 23.09 4.92
N GLU A 53 2.83 23.96 3.94
CA GLU A 53 1.74 24.12 2.97
C GLU A 53 1.51 22.82 2.17
N LEU A 54 2.59 22.20 1.68
CA LEU A 54 2.55 20.92 1.00
C LEU A 54 1.98 19.82 1.90
N VAL A 55 2.45 19.75 3.16
CA VAL A 55 1.97 18.77 4.13
C VAL A 55 0.48 18.98 4.43
N GLU A 56 0.04 20.20 4.68
CA GLU A 56 -1.36 20.52 4.96
C GLU A 56 -2.28 20.19 3.77
N GLN A 57 -1.85 20.50 2.55
CA GLN A 57 -2.58 20.10 1.35
C GLN A 57 -2.66 18.58 1.19
N TRP A 58 -1.56 17.87 1.44
CA TRP A 58 -1.52 16.42 1.35
C TRP A 58 -2.37 15.71 2.39
N ILE A 59 -2.49 16.24 3.59
CA ILE A 59 -3.28 15.65 4.68
C ILE A 59 -4.78 15.80 4.47
N LYS A 60 -5.23 16.79 3.70
CA LYS A 60 -6.65 16.99 3.42
C LYS A 60 -7.26 15.72 2.82
N LYS A 61 -8.42 15.32 3.35
CA LYS A 61 -9.16 14.17 2.84
C LYS A 61 -9.73 14.47 1.47
N THR A 62 -9.54 13.58 0.51
CA THR A 62 -10.21 13.66 -0.78
C THR A 62 -11.63 13.08 -0.68
N PRO A 63 -12.61 13.56 -1.50
CA PRO A 63 -14.03 13.20 -1.36
C PRO A 63 -14.31 11.69 -1.34
N TRP A 64 -13.57 10.91 -2.11
CA TRP A 64 -13.80 9.47 -2.30
C TRP A 64 -12.76 8.60 -1.58
N GLU A 65 -11.94 9.19 -0.72
CA GLU A 65 -10.89 8.49 -0.01
C GLU A 65 -11.40 7.88 1.31
N ASN A 66 -11.18 6.58 1.51
CA ASN A 66 -11.41 5.97 2.81
C ASN A 66 -10.26 6.27 3.79
N GLU A 67 -10.53 6.18 5.11
CA GLU A 67 -9.54 6.51 6.15
C GLU A 67 -8.29 5.63 6.09
N THR A 68 -8.42 4.37 5.67
CA THR A 68 -7.27 3.46 5.53
C THR A 68 -6.32 3.93 4.43
N ASN A 69 -6.85 4.33 3.28
CA ASN A 69 -6.04 4.84 2.18
C ASN A 69 -5.41 6.19 2.54
N ARG A 70 -6.17 7.07 3.19
CA ARG A 70 -5.65 8.33 3.72
C ARG A 70 -4.50 8.08 4.70
N SER A 71 -4.65 7.18 5.65
CA SER A 71 -3.63 6.82 6.61
C SER A 71 -2.37 6.29 5.93
N ARG A 72 -2.51 5.40 4.95
CA ARG A 72 -1.37 4.86 4.16
C ARG A 72 -0.64 5.97 3.42
N ARG A 73 -1.38 6.89 2.79
CA ARG A 73 -0.85 8.05 2.06
C ARG A 73 -0.06 8.99 2.99
N ILE A 74 -0.62 9.30 4.16
CA ILE A 74 0.04 10.13 5.17
C ILE A 74 1.27 9.42 5.75
N SER A 75 1.21 8.11 5.97
CA SER A 75 2.34 7.33 6.48
C SER A 75 3.50 7.26 5.49
N ALA A 76 3.23 7.20 4.19
CA ALA A 76 4.26 7.26 3.16
C ALA A 76 5.00 8.60 3.18
N LEU A 77 4.26 9.74 3.31
CA LEU A 77 4.88 11.06 3.40
C LEU A 77 5.63 11.26 4.72
N ARG A 78 5.11 10.74 5.83
CA ARG A 78 5.82 10.79 7.12
C ARG A 78 7.18 10.11 7.00
N GLY A 79 7.24 8.90 6.42
CA GLY A 79 8.49 8.19 6.22
C GLY A 79 9.48 8.95 5.34
N LEU A 80 9.00 9.63 4.29
CA LEU A 80 9.84 10.52 3.48
C LEU A 80 10.34 11.72 4.31
N GLY A 81 9.48 12.36 5.11
CA GLY A 81 9.87 13.47 5.98
C GLY A 81 10.95 13.07 7.00
N GLU A 82 10.80 11.90 7.63
CA GLU A 82 11.80 11.35 8.56
C GLU A 82 13.14 11.08 7.83
N TYR A 83 13.09 10.56 6.60
CA TYR A 83 14.27 10.38 5.76
C TYR A 83 14.94 11.72 5.43
N MET A 84 14.17 12.71 4.99
CA MET A 84 14.68 14.04 4.64
C MET A 84 15.39 14.72 5.82
N VAL A 85 14.78 14.71 7.01
CA VAL A 85 15.39 15.26 8.23
C VAL A 85 16.69 14.52 8.56
N ARG A 86 16.72 13.20 8.47
CA ARG A 86 17.93 12.39 8.70
C ARG A 86 19.04 12.74 7.72
N MET A 87 18.71 13.05 6.47
CA MET A 87 19.67 13.46 5.45
C MET A 87 20.05 14.95 5.51
N GLY A 88 19.47 15.72 6.45
CA GLY A 88 19.76 17.12 6.66
C GLY A 88 19.00 18.10 5.77
N TYR A 89 17.91 17.67 5.15
CA TYR A 89 16.99 18.54 4.41
C TYR A 89 15.97 19.20 5.34
N ASP A 90 15.47 20.36 4.92
CA ASP A 90 14.36 21.04 5.61
C ASP A 90 13.04 20.30 5.34
N ALA A 91 12.51 19.66 6.37
CA ALA A 91 11.28 18.88 6.24
C ALA A 91 10.45 18.86 7.53
N ILE A 92 9.14 18.94 7.37
CA ILE A 92 8.19 18.80 8.48
C ILE A 92 7.82 17.33 8.66
N ILE A 93 8.00 16.83 9.87
CA ILE A 93 7.59 15.46 10.24
C ILE A 93 6.14 15.46 10.69
N ILE A 94 5.33 14.61 10.04
CA ILE A 94 3.91 14.45 10.37
C ILE A 94 3.76 13.58 11.63
N PRO A 95 3.03 14.03 12.66
CA PRO A 95 2.80 13.25 13.88
C PRO A 95 2.10 11.92 13.63
N LYS A 96 2.47 10.86 14.38
CA LYS A 96 1.90 9.51 14.20
C LYS A 96 0.39 9.43 14.48
N ARG A 97 -0.14 10.29 15.35
CA ARG A 97 -1.55 10.25 15.79
C ARG A 97 -2.53 11.03 14.90
N LEU A 98 -2.08 11.51 13.75
CA LEU A 98 -2.91 12.35 12.89
C LEU A 98 -4.06 11.57 12.21
N THR A 99 -3.91 10.26 12.05
CA THR A 99 -4.95 9.37 11.51
C THR A 99 -5.17 8.22 12.48
N ILE A 100 -6.34 8.23 13.10
CA ILE A 100 -6.82 7.06 13.86
C ILE A 100 -7.63 6.22 12.87
N VAL A 101 -7.01 5.20 12.30
CA VAL A 101 -7.76 4.16 11.62
C VAL A 101 -8.39 3.31 12.74
N LYS A 102 -9.71 3.36 12.87
CA LYS A 102 -10.39 2.33 13.64
C LYS A 102 -10.12 1.03 12.92
N ASP A 103 -9.31 0.17 13.52
CA ASP A 103 -9.23 -1.21 13.09
C ASP A 103 -10.63 -1.81 13.28
N TYR A 104 -11.41 -1.80 12.20
CA TYR A 104 -12.52 -2.72 12.12
C TYR A 104 -11.86 -4.08 12.00
N ALA A 105 -11.68 -4.73 13.15
CA ALA A 105 -11.29 -6.12 13.19
C ALA A 105 -12.35 -6.89 12.40
N TYR A 106 -12.05 -7.17 11.13
CA TYR A 106 -12.85 -8.09 10.35
C TYR A 106 -12.75 -9.44 11.06
N THR A 107 -13.84 -9.85 11.69
CA THR A 107 -13.94 -11.19 12.23
C THR A 107 -14.16 -12.13 11.04
N PRO A 108 -13.16 -12.93 10.67
CA PRO A 108 -13.33 -13.85 9.56
C PRO A 108 -14.45 -14.85 9.89
N TYR A 109 -15.29 -15.14 8.90
CA TYR A 109 -16.26 -16.22 9.02
C TYR A 109 -15.50 -17.55 9.01
N ILE A 110 -15.74 -18.36 10.04
CA ILE A 110 -15.17 -19.70 10.16
C ILE A 110 -16.22 -20.69 9.67
N PHE A 111 -15.95 -21.33 8.56
CA PHE A 111 -16.85 -22.35 8.00
C PHE A 111 -16.91 -23.57 8.91
N SER A 112 -18.09 -24.10 9.14
CA SER A 112 -18.29 -25.39 9.77
C SER A 112 -17.92 -26.52 8.80
N ASP A 113 -17.65 -27.73 9.33
CA ASP A 113 -17.34 -28.90 8.50
C ASP A 113 -18.45 -29.22 7.49
N ARG A 114 -19.72 -28.99 7.88
CA ARG A 114 -20.86 -29.16 7.00
C ARG A 114 -20.84 -28.18 5.81
N GLU A 115 -20.51 -26.93 6.07
CA GLU A 115 -20.42 -25.91 5.03
C GLU A 115 -19.25 -26.16 4.10
N LEU A 116 -18.10 -26.58 4.65
CA LEU A 116 -16.93 -27.01 3.86
C LEU A 116 -17.27 -28.22 2.99
N GLY A 117 -17.97 -29.21 3.53
CA GLY A 117 -18.43 -30.37 2.78
C GLY A 117 -19.38 -29.98 1.63
N SER A 118 -20.34 -29.07 1.90
CA SER A 118 -21.24 -28.52 0.87
C SER A 118 -20.47 -27.76 -0.22
N LEU A 119 -19.50 -26.94 0.17
CA LEU A 119 -18.65 -26.19 -0.77
C LEU A 119 -17.88 -27.13 -1.68
N LEU A 120 -17.20 -28.12 -1.10
CA LEU A 120 -16.42 -29.11 -1.87
C LEU A 120 -17.32 -29.94 -2.80
N GLY A 121 -18.50 -30.37 -2.31
CA GLY A 121 -19.47 -31.08 -3.14
C GLY A 121 -19.97 -30.25 -4.32
N THR A 122 -20.15 -28.94 -4.15
CA THR A 122 -20.53 -28.04 -5.23
C THR A 122 -19.38 -27.88 -6.24
N VAL A 123 -18.15 -27.75 -5.74
CA VAL A 123 -16.95 -27.62 -6.60
C VAL A 123 -16.71 -28.89 -7.42
N ASP A 124 -16.95 -30.08 -6.85
CA ASP A 124 -16.83 -31.37 -7.54
C ASP A 124 -17.88 -31.54 -8.66
N GLN A 125 -18.98 -30.79 -8.61
CA GLN A 125 -20.03 -30.79 -9.64
C GLN A 125 -19.81 -29.74 -10.73
N LEU A 126 -18.71 -28.93 -10.64
CA LEU A 126 -18.40 -27.95 -11.69
C LEU A 126 -18.11 -28.66 -13.01
N CYS A 127 -18.91 -28.36 -14.02
CA CYS A 127 -18.65 -28.82 -15.37
C CYS A 127 -17.59 -27.93 -16.02
N ALA A 128 -16.81 -28.49 -16.94
CA ALA A 128 -15.89 -27.73 -17.77
C ALA A 128 -16.65 -26.60 -18.49
N THR A 129 -16.29 -25.36 -18.18
CA THR A 129 -16.84 -24.20 -18.85
C THR A 129 -15.94 -23.85 -20.03
N GLY A 130 -16.49 -23.29 -21.11
CA GLY A 130 -15.73 -22.97 -22.33
C GLY A 130 -14.54 -21.98 -22.12
N ILE A 131 -14.30 -21.52 -20.88
CA ILE A 131 -13.19 -20.65 -20.51
C ILE A 131 -11.90 -21.46 -20.23
N SER A 132 -12.02 -22.69 -19.73
CA SER A 132 -10.89 -23.58 -19.47
C SER A 132 -11.34 -25.04 -19.61
N ILE A 133 -10.66 -25.79 -20.49
CA ILE A 133 -10.98 -27.19 -20.81
C ILE A 133 -10.77 -28.13 -19.60
N HIS A 134 -9.99 -27.71 -18.59
CA HIS A 134 -9.64 -28.52 -17.43
C HIS A 134 -10.12 -27.92 -16.10
N SER A 135 -11.06 -26.98 -16.13
CA SER A 135 -11.55 -26.31 -14.92
C SER A 135 -12.22 -27.29 -13.95
N ASP A 136 -12.91 -28.28 -14.46
CA ASP A 136 -13.56 -29.38 -13.74
C ASP A 136 -12.59 -30.28 -12.96
N LEU A 137 -11.35 -30.42 -13.44
CA LEU A 137 -10.31 -31.20 -12.78
C LEU A 137 -9.45 -30.33 -11.82
N VAL A 138 -9.17 -29.09 -12.21
CA VAL A 138 -8.23 -28.23 -11.50
C VAL A 138 -8.87 -27.57 -10.29
N PHE A 139 -10.08 -27.04 -10.41
CA PHE A 139 -10.71 -26.33 -9.29
C PHE A 139 -10.97 -27.20 -8.05
N PRO A 140 -11.48 -28.44 -8.15
CA PRO A 140 -11.65 -29.27 -6.97
C PRO A 140 -10.34 -29.47 -6.19
N GLU A 141 -9.24 -29.72 -6.87
CA GLU A 141 -7.95 -29.93 -6.22
C GLU A 141 -7.38 -28.64 -5.61
N VAL A 142 -7.53 -27.50 -6.28
CA VAL A 142 -7.11 -26.21 -5.76
C VAL A 142 -7.88 -25.87 -4.46
N PHE A 143 -9.21 -26.09 -4.42
CA PHE A 143 -10.00 -25.84 -3.22
C PHE A 143 -9.61 -26.78 -2.08
N ARG A 144 -9.36 -28.04 -2.34
CA ARG A 144 -8.87 -29.00 -1.33
C ARG A 144 -7.53 -28.59 -0.75
N ILE A 145 -6.59 -28.16 -1.59
CA ILE A 145 -5.27 -27.67 -1.16
C ILE A 145 -5.43 -26.40 -0.32
N LEU A 146 -6.23 -25.44 -0.76
CA LEU A 146 -6.46 -24.18 -0.04
C LEU A 146 -7.05 -24.42 1.35
N ILE A 147 -8.04 -25.30 1.45
CA ILE A 147 -8.69 -25.64 2.71
C ILE A 147 -7.74 -26.45 3.60
N GLY A 148 -7.12 -27.51 3.07
CA GLY A 148 -6.28 -28.44 3.84
C GLY A 148 -4.96 -27.83 4.30
N CYS A 149 -4.36 -26.95 3.50
CA CYS A 149 -3.08 -26.31 3.82
C CYS A 149 -3.22 -24.91 4.42
N GLY A 150 -4.44 -24.34 4.48
CA GLY A 150 -4.64 -22.96 4.92
C GLY A 150 -3.91 -21.92 4.06
N SER A 151 -3.66 -22.26 2.80
CA SER A 151 -2.88 -21.43 1.88
C SER A 151 -3.64 -20.16 1.49
N ARG A 152 -2.92 -19.05 1.35
CA ARG A 152 -3.48 -17.78 0.84
C ARG A 152 -3.04 -17.59 -0.62
N ILE A 153 -4.00 -17.27 -1.47
CA ILE A 153 -3.71 -16.79 -2.83
C ILE A 153 -3.19 -15.35 -2.71
N THR A 154 -1.94 -15.10 -3.10
CA THR A 154 -1.29 -13.77 -3.11
C THR A 154 -1.29 -13.19 -4.50
#